data_e1a5ea842bb26a9d12071c9b6347da51
#
_entry.id   e1a5ea842bb26a9d12071c9b6347da51
#
_cell.length_a   1.000
_cell.length_b   1.000
_cell.length_c   1.000
_cell.angle_alpha   90.00
_cell.angle_beta   90.00
_cell.angle_gamma   90.00
#
_symmetry.space_group_name_H-M   'P 1'
#
loop_
_entity.id
_entity.type
_entity.pdbx_description
1 polymer ?
#
loop_
_entity_poly.entity_id
_entity_poly.type
_entity_poly.pdbx_seq_one_letter_code
_entity_poly.pdbx_strand_id
1 'polypeptide(L)'
;MKKFLLSLLFINVSFCNIWAQNEWERPDAAVGKQNETVKTVTRKEKVEDPKYMAGAVTENEGKVEWTCKINMPGKSSQQLYDLCLGYLQDFVKEEEQLPESDVTLVNKSQRVIVATLNEWLVFKSTFLSLDRAKLNYVLVANCTDGCVELTMRNIFFRYDENDGKGMTKILAEESINDKNALNKKKTKLVTGWAKFRRMTIDRKDEVFDKFRTYLADK
;
A
#
# COMPACT_ATOMS: atom_id res chain seq x y z
N MET A 1 38.57 39.86 64.87
CA MET A 1 37.54 40.80 65.34
C MET A 1 36.71 41.17 64.12
N LYS A 2 35.46 40.71 64.06
CA LYS A 2 34.23 41.29 63.51
C LYS A 2 33.26 40.16 63.30
N LYS A 3 32.29 40.14 64.22
CA LYS A 3 31.13 39.23 64.21
C LYS A 3 30.19 39.66 63.11
N PHE A 4 29.74 38.76 62.26
CA PHE A 4 28.59 38.99 61.38
C PHE A 4 27.47 38.08 61.84
N LEU A 5 26.42 38.73 62.34
CA LEU A 5 25.14 38.13 62.67
C LEU A 5 24.43 37.71 61.37
N LEU A 6 24.06 36.41 61.25
CA LEU A 6 23.21 35.92 60.18
C LEU A 6 21.78 35.84 60.72
N SER A 7 20.93 36.74 60.24
CA SER A 7 19.50 36.77 60.56
C SER A 7 18.78 35.69 59.80
N LEU A 8 18.19 34.74 60.52
CA LEU A 8 17.40 33.65 59.97
C LEU A 8 15.97 34.17 59.76
N LEU A 9 15.58 34.36 58.51
CA LEU A 9 14.22 34.71 58.11
C LEU A 9 13.38 33.42 57.97
N PHE A 10 12.52 33.10 58.92
CA PHE A 10 11.54 32.03 58.83
C PHE A 10 10.41 32.46 57.88
N ILE A 11 10.33 31.89 56.70
CA ILE A 11 9.18 32.00 55.80
C ILE A 11 8.21 30.87 56.19
N ASN A 12 7.11 31.21 56.82
CA ASN A 12 5.96 30.33 57.05
C ASN A 12 5.23 30.11 55.70
N VAL A 13 5.42 28.97 55.11
CA VAL A 13 4.60 28.55 53.96
C VAL A 13 3.37 27.84 54.51
N SER A 14 2.26 28.57 54.58
CA SER A 14 0.93 27.96 54.86
C SER A 14 0.53 27.07 53.70
N PHE A 15 0.51 25.77 53.94
CA PHE A 15 -0.09 24.80 53.02
C PHE A 15 -1.61 24.96 53.06
N CYS A 16 -2.17 25.69 52.11
CA CYS A 16 -3.59 25.59 51.79
C CYS A 16 -3.85 24.28 51.04
N ASN A 17 -4.40 23.29 51.76
CA ASN A 17 -5.00 22.11 51.16
C ASN A 17 -6.26 22.53 50.42
N ILE A 18 -6.14 22.78 49.11
CA ILE A 18 -7.29 22.93 48.23
C ILE A 18 -7.74 21.51 47.84
N TRP A 19 -8.70 21.00 48.59
CA TRP A 19 -9.48 19.85 48.18
C TRP A 19 -10.43 20.34 47.09
N ALA A 20 -10.04 20.18 45.81
CA ALA A 20 -10.96 20.30 44.70
C ALA A 20 -11.84 19.04 44.70
N GLN A 21 -12.96 19.12 45.39
CA GLN A 21 -14.06 18.16 45.21
C GLN A 21 -14.70 18.49 43.87
N ASN A 22 -14.37 17.71 42.84
CA ASN A 22 -15.14 17.66 41.59
C ASN A 22 -16.41 16.84 41.87
N GLU A 23 -17.36 17.44 42.59
CA GLU A 23 -18.70 16.92 42.73
C GLU A 23 -19.46 17.32 41.46
N TRP A 24 -19.61 16.40 40.53
CA TRP A 24 -20.48 16.57 39.39
C TRP A 24 -21.93 16.47 39.89
N GLU A 25 -22.56 17.60 40.13
CA GLU A 25 -23.99 17.68 40.40
C GLU A 25 -24.73 17.20 39.16
N ARG A 26 -25.42 16.07 39.28
CA ARG A 26 -26.40 15.65 38.28
C ARG A 26 -27.58 16.61 38.38
N PRO A 27 -28.00 17.29 37.28
CA PRO A 27 -29.25 18.05 37.33
C PRO A 27 -30.38 17.09 37.66
N ASP A 28 -31.14 17.42 38.69
CA ASP A 28 -32.29 16.65 39.12
C ASP A 28 -33.26 16.42 37.99
N ALA A 29 -33.71 15.18 37.88
CA ALA A 29 -34.64 14.71 36.88
C ALA A 29 -36.00 15.42 37.05
N ALA A 30 -36.20 16.48 36.27
CA ALA A 30 -37.53 16.95 35.97
C ALA A 30 -38.19 16.01 34.99
N VAL A 31 -39.22 15.36 35.45
CA VAL A 31 -40.07 14.45 34.68
C VAL A 31 -40.63 15.16 33.46
N GLY A 32 -40.13 14.81 32.29
CA GLY A 32 -40.67 15.19 31.00
C GLY A 32 -40.44 14.06 30.03
N LYS A 33 -41.46 13.23 29.80
CA LYS A 33 -41.48 12.23 28.70
C LYS A 33 -41.40 12.97 27.36
N GLN A 34 -40.22 13.11 26.82
CA GLN A 34 -40.06 13.33 25.40
C GLN A 34 -39.34 12.13 24.80
N ASN A 35 -40.04 11.44 23.91
CA ASN A 35 -39.50 10.43 23.03
C ASN A 35 -38.42 11.08 22.18
N GLU A 36 -37.18 11.14 22.66
CA GLU A 36 -36.04 11.39 21.79
C GLU A 36 -35.80 10.12 20.98
N THR A 37 -36.28 10.16 19.74
CA THR A 37 -35.87 9.24 18.71
C THR A 37 -34.35 9.37 18.60
N VAL A 38 -33.63 8.43 19.21
CA VAL A 38 -32.18 8.27 18.98
C VAL A 38 -32.03 8.09 17.48
N LYS A 39 -31.68 9.15 16.78
CA LYS A 39 -31.24 9.05 15.39
C LYS A 39 -29.95 8.24 15.41
N THR A 40 -30.09 6.94 15.29
CA THR A 40 -28.98 6.04 14.96
C THR A 40 -28.43 6.56 13.65
N VAL A 41 -27.34 7.33 13.70
CA VAL A 41 -26.57 7.69 12.50
C VAL A 41 -26.01 6.38 11.99
N THR A 42 -26.77 5.70 11.16
CA THR A 42 -26.29 4.56 10.38
C THR A 42 -25.19 5.13 9.48
N ARG A 43 -23.96 4.98 9.93
CA ARG A 43 -22.77 5.24 9.14
C ARG A 43 -22.91 4.31 7.94
N LYS A 44 -23.30 4.86 6.77
CA LYS A 44 -23.36 4.08 5.53
C LYS A 44 -22.04 3.36 5.39
N GLU A 45 -22.04 2.04 5.53
CA GLU A 45 -20.83 1.25 5.30
C GLU A 45 -20.38 1.54 3.87
N LYS A 46 -19.16 2.05 3.74
CA LYS A 46 -18.57 2.26 2.43
C LYS A 46 -18.37 0.87 1.82
N VAL A 47 -19.20 0.55 0.83
CA VAL A 47 -19.05 -0.70 0.07
C VAL A 47 -17.73 -0.61 -0.67
N GLU A 48 -16.89 -1.62 -0.50
CA GLU A 48 -15.60 -1.70 -1.17
C GLU A 48 -15.81 -2.06 -2.65
N ASP A 49 -14.96 -1.54 -3.52
CA ASP A 49 -15.01 -1.87 -4.94
C ASP A 49 -14.70 -3.37 -5.14
N PRO A 50 -15.56 -4.13 -5.85
CA PRO A 50 -15.35 -5.56 -6.12
C PRO A 50 -13.97 -5.90 -6.69
N LYS A 51 -13.35 -4.99 -7.45
CA LYS A 51 -12.01 -5.19 -8.02
C LYS A 51 -10.91 -5.43 -6.98
N TYR A 52 -11.15 -5.06 -5.70
CA TYR A 52 -10.19 -5.29 -4.62
C TYR A 52 -10.55 -6.49 -3.75
N MET A 53 -11.67 -7.13 -4.00
CA MET A 53 -12.19 -8.17 -3.14
C MET A 53 -11.63 -9.57 -3.46
N ALA A 54 -12.28 -10.61 -2.97
CA ALA A 54 -11.80 -11.98 -3.11
C ALA A 54 -11.59 -12.37 -4.59
N GLY A 55 -10.44 -13.01 -4.86
CA GLY A 55 -10.04 -13.42 -6.20
C GLY A 55 -9.28 -12.34 -7.00
N ALA A 56 -9.19 -11.10 -6.50
CA ALA A 56 -8.44 -10.03 -7.18
C ALA A 56 -6.91 -10.23 -7.14
N VAL A 57 -6.42 -10.96 -6.14
CA VAL A 57 -5.01 -11.34 -6.02
C VAL A 57 -4.88 -12.83 -6.28
N THR A 58 -4.19 -13.18 -7.35
CA THR A 58 -3.93 -14.56 -7.72
C THR A 58 -2.66 -15.08 -7.07
N GLU A 59 -2.66 -16.35 -6.70
CA GLU A 59 -1.51 -17.05 -6.14
C GLU A 59 -1.22 -18.30 -6.96
N ASN A 60 0.05 -18.51 -7.29
CA ASN A 60 0.57 -19.71 -7.91
C ASN A 60 1.69 -20.28 -7.03
N GLU A 61 1.58 -21.54 -6.61
CA GLU A 61 2.52 -22.20 -5.69
C GLU A 61 2.82 -21.36 -4.43
N GLY A 62 1.79 -20.66 -3.90
CA GLY A 62 1.92 -19.81 -2.71
C GLY A 62 2.65 -18.49 -2.95
N LYS A 63 2.85 -18.09 -4.21
CA LYS A 63 3.40 -16.79 -4.61
C LYS A 63 2.33 -15.94 -5.27
N VAL A 64 2.30 -14.67 -4.90
CA VAL A 64 1.43 -13.70 -5.56
C VAL A 64 1.96 -13.39 -6.94
N GLU A 65 1.12 -13.65 -7.96
CA GLU A 65 1.43 -13.30 -9.34
C GLU A 65 0.17 -13.00 -10.15
N TRP A 66 0.34 -12.17 -11.18
CA TRP A 66 -0.68 -11.90 -12.19
C TRP A 66 -0.08 -12.04 -13.58
N THR A 67 -0.84 -12.63 -14.49
CA THR A 67 -0.43 -12.79 -15.88
C THR A 67 -1.41 -12.11 -16.82
N CYS A 68 -0.87 -11.31 -17.72
CA CYS A 68 -1.57 -10.71 -18.85
C CYS A 68 -1.18 -11.43 -20.13
N LYS A 69 -2.14 -12.06 -20.79
CA LYS A 69 -1.95 -12.74 -22.06
C LYS A 69 -2.52 -11.91 -23.20
N ILE A 70 -1.70 -11.69 -24.23
CA ILE A 70 -2.04 -10.85 -25.38
C ILE A 70 -1.82 -11.68 -26.64
N ASN A 71 -2.90 -11.88 -27.41
CA ASN A 71 -2.83 -12.56 -28.71
C ASN A 71 -2.51 -11.56 -29.81
N MET A 72 -1.50 -11.87 -30.61
CA MET A 72 -1.02 -11.06 -31.75
C MET A 72 -0.84 -11.96 -32.95
N PRO A 73 -1.93 -12.42 -33.56
CA PRO A 73 -1.86 -13.36 -34.68
C PRO A 73 -1.06 -12.77 -35.83
N GLY A 74 -0.23 -13.63 -36.49
CA GLY A 74 0.61 -13.24 -37.62
C GLY A 74 1.98 -12.67 -37.24
N LYS A 75 2.27 -12.43 -35.96
CA LYS A 75 3.62 -12.05 -35.51
C LYS A 75 4.39 -13.27 -35.02
N SER A 76 5.64 -13.39 -35.40
CA SER A 76 6.53 -14.43 -34.89
C SER A 76 6.99 -14.11 -33.46
N SER A 77 7.43 -15.14 -32.73
CA SER A 77 8.01 -15.00 -31.40
C SER A 77 9.22 -14.06 -31.36
N GLN A 78 10.01 -14.01 -32.45
CA GLN A 78 11.12 -13.06 -32.58
C GLN A 78 10.62 -11.61 -32.65
N GLN A 79 9.63 -11.34 -33.50
CA GLN A 79 9.06 -9.98 -33.63
C GLN A 79 8.44 -9.52 -32.30
N LEU A 80 7.72 -10.41 -31.61
CA LEU A 80 7.12 -10.11 -30.31
C LEU A 80 8.19 -9.90 -29.24
N TYR A 81 9.26 -10.69 -29.25
CA TYR A 81 10.40 -10.50 -28.36
C TYR A 81 11.06 -9.12 -28.53
N ASP A 82 11.31 -8.71 -29.78
CA ASP A 82 11.95 -7.43 -30.08
C ASP A 82 11.06 -6.25 -29.63
N LEU A 83 9.74 -6.35 -29.85
CA LEU A 83 8.76 -5.37 -29.35
C LEU A 83 8.74 -5.30 -27.81
N CYS A 84 8.66 -6.45 -27.15
CA CYS A 84 8.65 -6.51 -25.68
C CYS A 84 9.95 -6.01 -25.07
N LEU A 85 11.09 -6.30 -25.69
CA LEU A 85 12.38 -5.81 -25.23
C LEU A 85 12.45 -4.28 -25.32
N GLY A 86 12.05 -3.71 -26.45
CA GLY A 86 11.99 -2.25 -26.61
C GLY A 86 11.07 -1.61 -25.56
N TYR A 87 9.86 -2.15 -25.39
CA TYR A 87 8.92 -1.66 -24.37
C TYR A 87 9.52 -1.68 -22.97
N LEU A 88 10.08 -2.82 -22.53
CA LEU A 88 10.61 -2.95 -21.16
C LEU A 88 11.85 -2.08 -20.94
N GLN A 89 12.70 -1.88 -21.98
CA GLN A 89 13.85 -0.97 -21.90
C GLN A 89 13.43 0.51 -21.74
N ASP A 90 12.29 0.89 -22.30
CA ASP A 90 11.72 2.23 -22.14
C ASP A 90 10.98 2.33 -20.80
N PHE A 91 10.21 1.31 -20.44
CA PHE A 91 9.40 1.28 -19.21
C PHE A 91 10.25 1.40 -17.93
N VAL A 92 11.41 0.74 -17.86
CA VAL A 92 12.31 0.86 -16.69
C VAL A 92 12.92 2.26 -16.52
N LYS A 93 12.78 3.15 -17.51
CA LYS A 93 13.28 4.53 -17.52
C LYS A 93 12.17 5.57 -17.36
N GLU A 94 10.91 5.14 -17.25
CA GLU A 94 9.80 6.05 -16.99
C GLU A 94 10.03 6.84 -15.67
N GLU A 95 9.42 8.02 -15.57
CA GLU A 95 9.63 8.94 -14.45
C GLU A 95 9.23 8.32 -13.08
N GLU A 96 8.25 7.42 -13.10
CA GLU A 96 7.79 6.72 -11.89
C GLU A 96 8.77 5.66 -11.40
N GLN A 97 9.72 5.22 -12.25
CA GLN A 97 10.69 4.18 -11.91
C GLN A 97 11.87 4.74 -11.13
N LEU A 98 12.30 3.99 -10.11
CA LEU A 98 13.49 4.34 -9.35
C LEU A 98 14.76 3.87 -10.09
N PRO A 99 15.93 4.48 -9.81
CA PRO A 99 17.19 4.18 -10.53
C PRO A 99 17.62 2.71 -10.50
N GLU A 100 17.10 1.92 -9.54
CA GLU A 100 17.39 0.49 -9.45
C GLU A 100 16.52 -0.38 -10.36
N SER A 101 15.61 0.22 -11.13
CA SER A 101 14.80 -0.49 -12.14
C SER A 101 15.64 -0.76 -13.38
N ASP A 102 15.64 -2.01 -13.84
CA ASP A 102 16.45 -2.42 -15.00
C ASP A 102 15.90 -3.68 -15.67
N VAL A 103 16.24 -3.88 -16.96
CA VAL A 103 16.06 -5.16 -17.65
C VAL A 103 17.18 -6.09 -17.22
N THR A 104 16.90 -6.97 -16.27
CA THR A 104 17.89 -7.78 -15.55
C THR A 104 18.31 -9.07 -16.26
N LEU A 105 17.47 -9.57 -17.18
CA LEU A 105 17.80 -10.76 -17.98
C LEU A 105 17.12 -10.70 -19.35
N VAL A 106 17.86 -11.07 -20.37
CA VAL A 106 17.37 -11.29 -21.72
C VAL A 106 17.81 -12.65 -22.22
N ASN A 107 16.86 -13.47 -22.66
CA ASN A 107 17.15 -14.78 -23.27
C ASN A 107 16.54 -14.83 -24.66
N LYS A 108 17.37 -14.51 -25.66
CA LYS A 108 16.94 -14.44 -27.06
C LYS A 108 16.54 -15.80 -27.62
N SER A 109 17.16 -16.89 -27.19
CA SER A 109 16.84 -18.23 -27.66
C SER A 109 15.50 -18.75 -27.16
N GLN A 110 15.18 -18.45 -25.92
CA GLN A 110 13.91 -18.82 -25.29
C GLN A 110 12.82 -17.74 -25.42
N ARG A 111 13.16 -16.58 -25.99
CA ARG A 111 12.23 -15.44 -26.12
C ARG A 111 11.67 -14.96 -24.78
N VAL A 112 12.51 -14.93 -23.74
CA VAL A 112 12.16 -14.50 -22.40
C VAL A 112 12.94 -13.24 -22.03
N ILE A 113 12.24 -12.26 -21.45
CA ILE A 113 12.80 -11.02 -20.93
C ILE A 113 12.34 -10.86 -19.48
N VAL A 114 13.26 -10.46 -18.60
CA VAL A 114 12.97 -10.18 -17.19
C VAL A 114 13.40 -8.76 -16.86
N ALA A 115 12.49 -7.99 -16.32
CA ALA A 115 12.75 -6.66 -15.81
C ALA A 115 12.44 -6.60 -14.31
N THR A 116 13.32 -6.01 -13.53
CA THR A 116 13.11 -5.71 -12.10
C THR A 116 12.71 -4.25 -11.98
N LEU A 117 11.60 -3.99 -11.32
CA LEU A 117 10.98 -2.68 -11.19
C LEU A 117 10.96 -2.26 -9.72
N ASN A 118 11.18 -0.98 -9.51
CA ASN A 118 11.18 -0.34 -8.20
C ASN A 118 10.52 1.03 -8.34
N GLU A 119 9.49 1.28 -7.54
CA GLU A 119 8.72 2.54 -7.60
C GLU A 119 8.08 2.90 -6.27
N TRP A 120 7.62 4.13 -6.11
CA TRP A 120 6.91 4.55 -4.91
C TRP A 120 5.40 4.36 -5.06
N LEU A 121 4.80 3.57 -4.16
CA LEU A 121 3.36 3.60 -3.91
C LEU A 121 3.07 4.69 -2.89
N VAL A 122 2.45 5.79 -3.31
CA VAL A 122 2.12 6.92 -2.44
C VAL A 122 0.69 6.75 -1.93
N PHE A 123 0.54 6.34 -0.66
CA PHE A 123 -0.76 6.13 -0.03
C PHE A 123 -1.43 7.44 0.39
N LYS A 124 -0.62 8.40 0.81
CA LYS A 124 -1.07 9.73 1.22
C LYS A 124 0.05 10.74 1.03
N SER A 125 -0.28 11.87 0.44
CA SER A 125 0.63 13.01 0.33
C SER A 125 -0.13 14.26 0.75
N THR A 126 0.32 14.90 1.83
CA THR A 126 -0.19 16.18 2.33
C THR A 126 0.99 17.06 2.73
N PHE A 127 0.76 18.35 2.94
CA PHE A 127 1.80 19.28 3.38
C PHE A 127 2.56 18.81 4.64
N LEU A 128 1.90 18.08 5.55
CA LEU A 128 2.48 17.65 6.83
C LEU A 128 2.79 16.16 6.92
N SER A 129 2.41 15.36 5.93
CA SER A 129 2.55 13.90 6.02
C SER A 129 2.66 13.26 4.64
N LEU A 130 3.70 12.45 4.48
CA LEU A 130 3.91 11.58 3.33
C LEU A 130 3.91 10.13 3.81
N ASP A 131 2.91 9.36 3.37
CA ASP A 131 2.82 7.92 3.61
C ASP A 131 3.03 7.19 2.28
N ARG A 132 4.12 6.44 2.15
CA ARG A 132 4.50 5.72 0.93
C ARG A 132 5.29 4.46 1.24
N ALA A 133 5.22 3.48 0.36
CA ALA A 133 6.07 2.30 0.38
C ALA A 133 6.85 2.20 -0.94
N LYS A 134 8.06 1.65 -0.90
CA LYS A 134 8.76 1.24 -2.11
C LYS A 134 8.20 -0.10 -2.55
N LEU A 135 7.53 -0.14 -3.70
CA LEU A 135 7.07 -1.36 -4.36
C LEU A 135 8.22 -1.92 -5.19
N ASN A 136 8.48 -3.21 -5.02
CA ASN A 136 9.44 -3.96 -5.81
C ASN A 136 8.71 -5.13 -6.46
N TYR A 137 8.92 -5.34 -7.75
CA TYR A 137 8.32 -6.45 -8.48
C TYR A 137 9.14 -6.82 -9.70
N VAL A 138 8.84 -7.96 -10.28
CA VAL A 138 9.50 -8.46 -11.49
C VAL A 138 8.44 -8.63 -12.57
N LEU A 139 8.71 -8.10 -13.76
CA LEU A 139 7.98 -8.41 -14.98
C LEU A 139 8.74 -9.46 -15.79
N VAL A 140 8.04 -10.50 -16.19
CA VAL A 140 8.56 -11.55 -17.08
C VAL A 140 7.72 -11.56 -18.34
N ALA A 141 8.31 -11.19 -19.47
CA ALA A 141 7.69 -11.33 -20.77
C ALA A 141 8.14 -12.64 -21.43
N ASN A 142 7.18 -13.48 -21.79
CA ASN A 142 7.39 -14.73 -22.51
C ASN A 142 6.71 -14.63 -23.87
N CYS A 143 7.48 -14.71 -24.97
CA CYS A 143 7.01 -14.51 -26.33
C CYS A 143 7.01 -15.83 -27.09
N THR A 144 5.84 -16.22 -27.58
CA THR A 144 5.62 -17.35 -28.47
C THR A 144 5.03 -16.87 -29.80
N ASP A 145 4.95 -17.71 -30.80
CA ASP A 145 4.36 -17.29 -32.09
C ASP A 145 2.89 -16.91 -31.88
N GLY A 146 2.56 -15.68 -32.23
CA GLY A 146 1.22 -15.12 -32.11
C GLY A 146 0.76 -14.77 -30.68
N CYS A 147 1.62 -14.87 -29.67
CA CYS A 147 1.19 -14.60 -28.28
C CYS A 147 2.33 -14.08 -27.39
N VAL A 148 1.99 -13.14 -26.52
CA VAL A 148 2.85 -12.68 -25.41
C VAL A 148 2.15 -12.90 -24.09
N GLU A 149 2.88 -13.42 -23.11
CA GLU A 149 2.48 -13.49 -21.72
C GLU A 149 3.40 -12.59 -20.89
N LEU A 150 2.81 -11.55 -20.26
CA LEU A 150 3.50 -10.68 -19.29
C LEU A 150 3.06 -11.05 -17.89
N THR A 151 3.99 -11.52 -17.07
CA THR A 151 3.73 -11.91 -15.68
C THR A 151 4.38 -10.93 -14.71
N MET A 152 3.58 -10.38 -13.78
CA MET A 152 4.05 -9.60 -12.63
C MET A 152 4.16 -10.54 -11.43
N ARG A 153 5.36 -10.65 -10.84
CA ARG A 153 5.64 -11.57 -9.73
C ARG A 153 6.76 -11.07 -8.81
N ASN A 154 7.11 -11.85 -7.78
CA ASN A 154 8.14 -11.50 -6.78
C ASN A 154 7.88 -10.14 -6.14
N ILE A 155 6.64 -9.90 -5.74
CA ILE A 155 6.16 -8.62 -5.26
C ILE A 155 6.45 -8.48 -3.77
N PHE A 156 7.11 -7.39 -3.40
CA PHE A 156 7.30 -7.04 -1.99
C PHE A 156 7.37 -5.53 -1.81
N PHE A 157 7.14 -5.08 -0.59
CA PHE A 157 7.19 -3.69 -0.20
C PHE A 157 8.36 -3.46 0.75
N ARG A 158 8.95 -2.26 0.69
CA ARG A 158 9.79 -1.73 1.76
C ARG A 158 9.06 -0.53 2.35
N TYR A 159 8.68 -0.64 3.59
CA TYR A 159 7.84 0.32 4.27
C TYR A 159 8.41 0.68 5.63
N ASP A 160 8.42 1.99 5.94
CA ASP A 160 8.82 2.51 7.24
C ASP A 160 7.56 2.85 8.04
N GLU A 161 7.33 2.15 9.12
CA GLU A 161 6.20 2.37 10.03
C GLU A 161 6.45 3.55 10.98
N ASN A 162 7.57 4.27 10.83
CA ASN A 162 8.03 5.34 11.71
C ASN A 162 8.22 4.89 13.18
N ASP A 163 8.51 3.61 13.38
CA ASP A 163 8.78 3.03 14.71
C ASP A 163 10.27 3.08 15.12
N GLY A 164 11.09 3.76 14.32
CA GLY A 164 12.53 3.90 14.53
C GLY A 164 13.37 2.68 14.12
N LYS A 165 12.77 1.63 13.55
CA LYS A 165 13.48 0.43 13.07
C LYS A 165 13.91 0.52 11.60
N GLY A 166 13.47 1.57 10.90
CA GLY A 166 13.72 1.76 9.48
C GLY A 166 12.80 0.93 8.58
N MET A 167 13.16 0.82 7.29
CA MET A 167 12.33 0.14 6.30
C MET A 167 12.28 -1.37 6.51
N THR A 168 11.09 -1.88 6.81
CA THR A 168 10.79 -3.32 6.91
C THR A 168 10.40 -3.87 5.54
N LYS A 169 10.87 -5.08 5.21
CA LYS A 169 10.43 -5.81 4.02
C LYS A 169 9.16 -6.58 4.33
N ILE A 170 8.11 -6.34 3.53
CA ILE A 170 6.79 -6.98 3.64
C ILE A 170 6.52 -7.71 2.32
N LEU A 171 6.28 -9.02 2.39
CA LEU A 171 5.96 -9.82 1.20
C LEU A 171 4.48 -9.64 0.79
N ALA A 172 4.21 -9.69 -0.51
CA ALA A 172 2.84 -9.65 -1.02
C ALA A 172 2.00 -10.82 -0.48
N GLU A 173 2.59 -12.00 -0.36
CA GLU A 173 1.99 -13.20 0.19
C GLU A 173 1.56 -13.06 1.66
N GLU A 174 2.19 -12.14 2.40
CA GLU A 174 1.94 -11.90 3.82
C GLU A 174 1.00 -10.72 4.06
N SER A 175 0.73 -9.90 3.02
CA SER A 175 0.04 -8.63 3.16
C SER A 175 -1.19 -8.48 2.27
N ILE A 176 -1.08 -8.72 0.95
CA ILE A 176 -2.14 -8.38 0.01
C ILE A 176 -2.98 -9.55 -0.47
N ASN A 177 -2.64 -10.79 -0.15
CA ASN A 177 -3.44 -11.95 -0.55
C ASN A 177 -4.82 -11.99 0.15
N ASP A 178 -5.71 -12.87 -0.33
CA ASP A 178 -7.09 -12.97 0.20
C ASP A 178 -7.14 -13.42 1.67
N LYS A 179 -6.14 -14.17 2.14
CA LYS A 179 -6.06 -14.68 3.51
C LYS A 179 -5.77 -13.57 4.51
N ASN A 180 -4.87 -12.65 4.16
CA ASN A 180 -4.33 -11.65 5.08
C ASN A 180 -5.00 -10.28 4.90
N ALA A 181 -5.36 -9.91 3.67
CA ALA A 181 -5.92 -8.60 3.36
C ALA A 181 -7.44 -8.53 3.44
N LEU A 182 -8.14 -9.66 3.57
CA LEU A 182 -9.58 -9.71 3.73
C LEU A 182 -9.98 -10.22 5.12
N ASN A 183 -11.13 -9.76 5.62
CA ASN A 183 -11.71 -10.30 6.83
C ASN A 183 -12.14 -11.77 6.60
N LYS A 184 -12.43 -12.53 7.67
CA LYS A 184 -12.82 -13.96 7.61
C LYS A 184 -14.01 -14.22 6.67
N LYS A 185 -14.94 -13.27 6.55
CA LYS A 185 -16.11 -13.36 5.65
C LYS A 185 -15.82 -12.92 4.22
N LYS A 186 -14.61 -12.44 3.92
CA LYS A 186 -14.19 -11.89 2.62
C LYS A 186 -15.08 -10.74 2.11
N THR A 187 -15.70 -9.98 3.03
CA THR A 187 -16.60 -8.87 2.72
C THR A 187 -16.01 -7.50 2.90
N LYS A 188 -14.83 -7.41 3.55
CA LYS A 188 -14.14 -6.14 3.84
C LYS A 188 -12.64 -6.33 3.83
N LEU A 189 -11.93 -5.28 3.43
CA LEU A 189 -10.49 -5.22 3.54
C LEU A 189 -10.05 -5.01 5.00
N VAL A 190 -8.97 -5.67 5.40
CA VAL A 190 -8.27 -5.43 6.67
C VAL A 190 -7.56 -4.09 6.60
N THR A 191 -7.85 -3.21 7.55
CA THR A 191 -7.41 -1.79 7.52
C THR A 191 -5.90 -1.63 7.29
N GLY A 192 -5.06 -2.43 7.94
CA GLY A 192 -3.60 -2.36 7.80
C GLY A 192 -3.12 -2.65 6.38
N TRP A 193 -3.74 -3.61 5.70
CA TRP A 193 -3.33 -4.07 4.38
C TRP A 193 -4.13 -3.46 3.23
N ALA A 194 -5.25 -2.80 3.52
CA ALA A 194 -6.16 -2.27 2.52
C ALA A 194 -5.47 -1.32 1.52
N LYS A 195 -4.61 -0.42 2.00
CA LYS A 195 -3.89 0.53 1.15
C LYS A 195 -2.90 -0.16 0.22
N PHE A 196 -2.16 -1.15 0.73
CA PHE A 196 -1.22 -1.94 -0.08
C PHE A 196 -1.95 -2.71 -1.16
N ARG A 197 -3.02 -3.44 -0.79
CA ARG A 197 -3.79 -4.25 -1.75
C ARG A 197 -4.40 -3.41 -2.86
N ARG A 198 -5.10 -2.31 -2.54
CA ARG A 198 -5.71 -1.43 -3.55
C ARG A 198 -4.67 -0.87 -4.51
N MET A 199 -3.64 -0.23 -3.98
CA MET A 199 -2.64 0.44 -4.80
C MET A 199 -1.84 -0.55 -5.67
N THR A 200 -1.57 -1.76 -5.17
CA THR A 200 -0.86 -2.78 -5.98
C THR A 200 -1.74 -3.32 -7.08
N ILE A 201 -3.03 -3.55 -6.83
CA ILE A 201 -3.98 -3.96 -7.88
C ILE A 201 -4.12 -2.85 -8.93
N ASP A 202 -4.30 -1.60 -8.51
CA ASP A 202 -4.40 -0.46 -9.43
C ASP A 202 -3.13 -0.33 -10.29
N ARG A 203 -1.94 -0.45 -9.67
CA ARG A 203 -0.67 -0.38 -10.39
C ARG A 203 -0.50 -1.55 -11.37
N LYS A 204 -0.86 -2.76 -10.96
CA LYS A 204 -0.86 -3.93 -11.85
C LYS A 204 -1.77 -3.71 -13.06
N ASP A 205 -2.98 -3.17 -12.85
CA ASP A 205 -3.92 -2.86 -13.95
C ASP A 205 -3.30 -1.83 -14.90
N GLU A 206 -2.74 -0.75 -14.36
CA GLU A 206 -2.07 0.29 -15.17
C GLU A 206 -0.91 -0.27 -16.00
N VAL A 207 -0.02 -1.07 -15.38
CA VAL A 207 1.12 -1.70 -16.07
C VAL A 207 0.64 -2.58 -17.23
N PHE A 208 -0.37 -3.41 -16.98
CA PHE A 208 -0.89 -4.30 -18.01
C PHE A 208 -1.64 -3.55 -19.11
N ASP A 209 -2.35 -2.49 -18.78
CA ASP A 209 -3.06 -1.68 -19.77
C ASP A 209 -2.09 -0.87 -20.65
N LYS A 210 -1.05 -0.26 -20.05
CA LYS A 210 0.05 0.37 -20.81
C LYS A 210 0.68 -0.62 -21.82
N PHE A 211 0.96 -1.85 -21.36
CA PHE A 211 1.55 -2.87 -22.19
C PHE A 211 0.62 -3.33 -23.32
N ARG A 212 -0.68 -3.55 -23.04
CA ARG A 212 -1.68 -3.89 -24.05
C ARG A 212 -1.79 -2.80 -25.11
N THR A 213 -1.87 -1.54 -24.68
CA THR A 213 -1.96 -0.39 -25.56
C THR A 213 -0.73 -0.30 -26.47
N TYR A 214 0.48 -0.44 -25.90
CA TYR A 214 1.71 -0.42 -26.68
C TYR A 214 1.72 -1.49 -27.78
N LEU A 215 1.32 -2.72 -27.45
CA LEU A 215 1.30 -3.80 -28.44
C LEU A 215 0.17 -3.66 -29.47
N ALA A 216 -0.98 -3.08 -29.08
CA ALA A 216 -2.09 -2.85 -30.02
C ALA A 216 -1.75 -1.85 -31.13
N ASP A 217 -0.82 -0.94 -30.88
CA ASP A 217 -0.35 0.09 -31.83
C ASP A 217 0.74 -0.44 -32.79
N LYS A 218 1.13 -1.74 -32.71
CA LYS A 218 2.23 -2.34 -33.49
C LYS A 218 1.72 -3.40 -34.45
#